data_54da6eb0cbc66eb24d70eb7a889d98da
#
_entry.id   54da6eb0cbc66eb24d70eb7a889d98da
#
_cell.length_a   1.000
_cell.length_b   1.000
_cell.length_c   1.000
_cell.angle_alpha   90.00
_cell.angle_beta   90.00
_cell.angle_gamma   90.00
#
_symmetry.space_group_name_H-M   'P 1'
#
loop_
_entity.id
_entity.type
_entity.pdbx_description
1 polymer ?
#
loop_
_entity_poly.entity_id
_entity_poly.type
_entity_poly.pdbx_seq_one_letter_code
_entity_poly.pdbx_strand_id
1 'polypeptide(L)'
;MGNEVAVFVTSEFNRTLDPAAGNGSDHAWGSHWMVMGGQVNGAKMYGDKFPSLVLGGVDDAHDGKRGYWVPQMSSDQVAADLLLWLGLPPEKLTEVMPNLKNFAKKSVGFMNG
;
A
#
# COMPACT_ATOMS: atom_id res chain seq x y z
N MET A 1 -1.76 -25.24 -7.93
CA MET A 1 -0.60 -24.33 -7.72
C MET A 1 -1.03 -22.87 -7.72
N GLY A 2 -1.81 -22.38 -8.70
CA GLY A 2 -2.19 -20.96 -8.77
C GLY A 2 -2.88 -20.39 -7.51
N ASN A 3 -3.64 -21.21 -6.81
CA ASN A 3 -4.35 -20.81 -5.59
C ASN A 3 -3.49 -20.89 -4.31
N GLU A 4 -2.28 -21.39 -4.41
CA GLU A 4 -1.36 -21.57 -3.28
C GLU A 4 -0.20 -20.58 -3.31
N VAL A 5 -0.15 -19.74 -4.35
CA VAL A 5 0.92 -18.76 -4.54
C VAL A 5 0.34 -17.37 -4.73
N ALA A 6 0.86 -16.42 -3.98
CA ALA A 6 0.65 -15.00 -4.21
C ALA A 6 2.00 -14.32 -4.45
N VAL A 7 2.06 -13.49 -5.48
CA VAL A 7 3.22 -12.66 -5.79
C VAL A 7 2.91 -11.24 -5.40
N PHE A 8 3.78 -10.65 -4.63
CA PHE A 8 3.60 -9.33 -4.05
C PHE A 8 4.80 -8.45 -4.45
N VAL A 9 4.51 -7.36 -5.13
CA VAL A 9 5.52 -6.40 -5.59
C VAL A 9 5.37 -5.11 -4.81
N THR A 10 6.40 -4.75 -4.10
CA THR A 10 6.43 -3.59 -3.21
C THR A 10 7.78 -2.89 -3.24
N SER A 11 7.82 -1.69 -2.68
CA SER A 11 9.04 -0.97 -2.37
C SER A 11 8.90 -0.32 -1.00
N GLU A 12 10.04 -0.10 -0.34
CA GLU A 12 10.11 0.53 0.96
C GLU A 12 9.78 2.03 0.93
N PHE A 13 9.97 2.68 -0.21
CA PHE A 13 9.64 4.10 -0.43
C PHE A 13 9.25 4.35 -1.88
N ASN A 14 8.73 5.54 -2.14
CA ASN A 14 8.47 6.07 -3.47
C ASN A 14 9.47 7.19 -3.81
N ARG A 15 9.34 7.73 -5.00
CA ARG A 15 10.09 8.90 -5.47
C ARG A 15 9.18 10.12 -5.54
N THR A 16 9.77 11.30 -5.37
CA THR A 16 9.06 12.58 -5.48
C THR A 16 8.52 12.81 -6.90
N LEU A 17 7.47 13.61 -7.02
CA LEU A 17 6.88 13.95 -8.33
C LEU A 17 7.82 14.82 -9.17
N ASP A 18 8.53 15.76 -8.51
CA ASP A 18 9.56 16.59 -9.14
C ASP A 18 10.95 16.02 -8.92
N PRO A 19 11.85 16.17 -9.89
CA PRO A 19 13.23 15.73 -9.73
C PRO A 19 14.00 16.54 -8.71
N ALA A 20 14.97 15.90 -8.10
CA ALA A 20 15.95 16.53 -7.22
C ALA A 20 16.98 17.35 -8.01
N ALA A 21 17.78 18.15 -7.29
CA ALA A 21 18.93 18.79 -7.87
C ALA A 21 19.88 17.73 -8.49
N GLY A 22 20.40 17.98 -9.70
CA GLY A 22 21.22 17.01 -10.44
C GLY A 22 20.43 15.96 -11.22
N ASN A 23 19.14 16.17 -11.46
CA ASN A 23 18.24 15.30 -12.24
C ASN A 23 17.99 13.91 -11.63
N GLY A 24 18.30 13.72 -10.35
CA GLY A 24 17.88 12.55 -9.59
C GLY A 24 16.47 12.69 -9.04
N SER A 25 16.09 11.85 -8.10
CA SER A 25 14.83 11.95 -7.36
C SER A 25 15.06 11.70 -5.88
N ASP A 26 14.29 12.39 -5.05
CA ASP A 26 14.34 12.19 -3.60
C ASP A 26 13.40 11.05 -3.17
N HIS A 27 13.55 10.60 -1.93
CA HIS A 27 12.67 9.63 -1.30
C HIS A 27 11.32 10.27 -0.97
N ALA A 28 10.26 9.51 -1.17
CA ALA A 28 8.90 9.86 -0.80
C ALA A 28 8.23 8.62 -0.16
N TRP A 29 6.96 8.72 0.26
CA TRP A 29 6.34 7.65 1.07
C TRP A 29 5.30 6.83 0.33
N GLY A 30 4.31 7.51 -0.25
CA GLY A 30 3.17 6.86 -0.88
C GLY A 30 3.54 6.24 -2.22
N SER A 31 3.22 4.97 -2.42
CA SER A 31 3.50 4.24 -3.65
C SER A 31 2.33 3.35 -4.05
N HIS A 32 2.44 2.74 -5.21
CA HIS A 32 1.53 1.70 -5.68
C HIS A 32 2.22 0.34 -5.57
N TRP A 33 1.48 -0.62 -5.05
CA TRP A 33 1.93 -1.99 -4.94
C TRP A 33 1.06 -2.89 -5.81
N MET A 34 1.58 -4.02 -6.23
CA MET A 34 0.85 -4.99 -7.02
C MET A 34 0.81 -6.33 -6.32
N VAL A 35 -0.33 -7.00 -6.42
CA VAL A 35 -0.50 -8.37 -5.93
C VAL A 35 -1.10 -9.22 -7.04
N MET A 36 -0.55 -10.39 -7.25
CA MET A 36 -1.00 -11.35 -8.27
C MET A 36 -1.10 -12.74 -7.64
N GLY A 37 -2.06 -13.52 -8.07
CA GLY A 37 -2.23 -14.91 -7.61
C GLY A 37 -3.64 -15.41 -7.86
N GLY A 38 -3.83 -16.72 -7.83
CA GLY A 38 -5.13 -17.36 -8.10
C GLY A 38 -6.20 -17.00 -7.07
N GLN A 39 -5.81 -16.67 -5.84
CA GLN A 39 -6.72 -16.25 -4.77
C GLN A 39 -6.84 -14.72 -4.65
N VAL A 40 -6.21 -13.98 -5.53
CA VAL A 40 -6.33 -12.52 -5.53
C VAL A 40 -7.60 -12.13 -6.29
N ASN A 41 -8.43 -11.29 -5.68
CA ASN A 41 -9.56 -10.64 -6.34
C ASN A 41 -9.04 -9.52 -7.25
N GLY A 42 -8.49 -9.93 -8.37
CA GLY A 42 -7.71 -9.11 -9.29
C GLY A 42 -8.53 -8.25 -10.24
N ALA A 43 -7.84 -7.68 -11.23
CA ALA A 43 -8.40 -6.72 -12.19
C ALA A 43 -9.06 -5.51 -11.53
N LYS A 44 -8.58 -5.12 -10.37
CA LYS A 44 -9.10 -4.00 -9.57
C LYS A 44 -7.96 -3.15 -9.03
N MET A 45 -8.28 -1.89 -8.80
CA MET A 45 -7.47 -1.00 -7.99
C MET A 45 -8.09 -0.93 -6.60
N TYR A 46 -7.28 -1.07 -5.58
CA TYR A 46 -7.67 -0.92 -4.18
C TYR A 46 -7.18 0.43 -3.66
N GLY A 47 -8.03 1.13 -2.94
CA GLY A 47 -7.89 2.53 -2.57
C GLY A 47 -9.04 3.33 -3.14
N ASP A 48 -9.18 4.59 -2.75
CA ASP A 48 -10.32 5.41 -3.17
C ASP A 48 -10.22 5.81 -4.65
N LYS A 49 -9.04 6.24 -5.05
CA LYS A 49 -8.75 6.69 -6.42
C LYS A 49 -7.25 6.69 -6.69
N PHE A 50 -6.88 6.78 -7.95
CA PHE A 50 -5.49 7.08 -8.31
C PHE A 50 -5.16 8.50 -7.84
N PRO A 51 -4.07 8.72 -7.09
CA PRO A 51 -3.75 10.05 -6.55
C PRO A 51 -3.41 11.04 -7.66
N SER A 52 -3.71 12.31 -7.38
CA SER A 52 -3.35 13.41 -8.27
C SER A 52 -1.84 13.58 -8.39
N LEU A 53 -1.36 13.83 -9.61
CA LEU A 53 0.05 14.14 -9.89
C LEU A 53 0.36 15.65 -9.79
N VAL A 54 -0.61 16.44 -9.33
CA VAL A 54 -0.47 17.90 -9.26
C VAL A 54 0.32 18.27 -8.01
N LEU A 55 1.45 18.94 -8.19
CA LEU A 55 2.20 19.52 -7.09
C LEU A 55 1.35 20.54 -6.34
N GLY A 56 1.37 20.46 -5.01
CA GLY A 56 0.52 21.29 -4.17
C GLY A 56 -0.95 20.92 -4.23
N GLY A 57 -1.32 19.83 -4.91
CA GLY A 57 -2.69 19.33 -5.00
C GLY A 57 -3.15 18.60 -3.74
N VAL A 58 -4.37 18.07 -3.80
CA VAL A 58 -5.04 17.47 -2.63
C VAL A 58 -4.37 16.21 -2.10
N ASP A 59 -3.63 15.50 -2.93
CA ASP A 59 -2.96 14.25 -2.58
C ASP A 59 -1.46 14.44 -2.26
N ASP A 60 -0.96 15.68 -2.34
CA ASP A 60 0.41 16.04 -1.98
C ASP A 60 0.48 16.44 -0.51
N ALA A 61 1.39 15.83 0.23
CA ALA A 61 1.62 16.14 1.63
C ALA A 61 2.24 17.53 1.89
N HIS A 62 2.67 18.23 0.84
CA HIS A 62 3.32 19.55 0.89
C HIS A 62 4.63 19.61 1.70
N ASP A 63 5.16 18.47 2.07
CA ASP A 63 6.27 18.37 3.02
C ASP A 63 7.61 18.72 2.36
N GLY A 64 7.85 18.30 1.16
CA GLY A 64 9.16 18.42 0.52
C GLY A 64 9.23 19.37 -0.65
N LYS A 65 8.16 20.06 -0.99
CA LYS A 65 8.06 20.92 -2.18
C LYS A 65 8.29 20.22 -3.52
N ARG A 66 8.53 18.91 -3.49
CA ARG A 66 8.79 18.08 -4.68
C ARG A 66 7.67 17.07 -4.93
N GLY A 67 6.63 17.08 -4.12
CA GLY A 67 5.46 16.23 -4.22
C GLY A 67 5.65 14.86 -3.58
N TYR A 68 5.01 14.67 -2.42
CA TYR A 68 4.91 13.41 -1.69
C TYR A 68 3.45 13.00 -1.60
N TRP A 69 3.08 11.88 -2.18
CA TRP A 69 1.73 11.39 -2.04
C TRP A 69 1.40 11.01 -0.60
N VAL A 70 0.22 11.44 -0.17
CA VAL A 70 -0.37 10.96 1.09
C VAL A 70 -0.93 9.55 0.85
N PRO A 71 -0.43 8.52 1.55
CA PRO A 71 -0.94 7.17 1.36
C PRO A 71 -2.38 7.03 1.86
N GLN A 72 -3.20 6.30 1.10
CA GLN A 72 -4.61 6.02 1.44
C GLN A 72 -4.76 4.84 2.37
N MET A 73 -3.76 3.97 2.45
CA MET A 73 -3.75 2.80 3.32
C MET A 73 -2.35 2.52 3.83
N SER A 74 -2.28 1.85 4.96
CA SER A 74 -1.01 1.43 5.57
C SER A 74 -0.50 0.13 4.94
N SER A 75 0.83 -0.01 4.89
CA SER A 75 1.48 -1.28 4.57
C SER A 75 1.00 -2.43 5.47
N ASP A 76 0.71 -2.14 6.75
CA ASP A 76 0.18 -3.14 7.68
C ASP A 76 -1.19 -3.66 7.26
N GLN A 77 -2.07 -2.79 6.72
CA GLN A 77 -3.37 -3.22 6.20
C GLN A 77 -3.24 -4.13 4.97
N VAL A 78 -2.26 -3.87 4.11
CA VAL A 78 -1.97 -4.74 2.96
C VAL A 78 -1.39 -6.08 3.41
N ALA A 79 -0.43 -6.05 4.33
CA ALA A 79 0.17 -7.26 4.87
C ALA A 79 -0.84 -8.11 5.65
N ALA A 80 -1.83 -7.49 6.29
CA ALA A 80 -2.89 -8.21 7.00
C ALA A 80 -3.67 -9.17 6.09
N ASP A 81 -3.99 -8.76 4.86
CA ASP A 81 -4.65 -9.65 3.90
C ASP A 81 -3.83 -10.91 3.61
N LEU A 82 -2.53 -10.74 3.41
CA LEU A 82 -1.62 -11.86 3.14
C LEU A 82 -1.49 -12.78 4.37
N LEU A 83 -1.39 -12.21 5.56
CA LEU A 83 -1.31 -12.99 6.79
C LEU A 83 -2.59 -13.78 7.07
N LEU A 84 -3.77 -13.18 6.86
CA LEU A 84 -5.05 -13.86 6.97
C LEU A 84 -5.16 -15.01 5.96
N TRP A 85 -4.75 -14.76 4.71
CA TRP A 85 -4.73 -15.78 3.66
C TRP A 85 -3.77 -16.94 4.01
N LEU A 86 -2.64 -16.65 4.65
CA LEU A 86 -1.69 -17.65 5.14
C LEU A 86 -2.18 -18.41 6.38
N GLY A 87 -3.36 -18.06 6.90
CA GLY A 87 -4.00 -18.76 8.01
C GLY A 87 -3.80 -18.15 9.38
N LEU A 88 -3.30 -16.91 9.47
CA LEU A 88 -3.25 -16.22 10.75
C LEU A 88 -4.68 -15.96 11.24
N PRO A 89 -5.06 -16.40 12.48
CA PRO A 89 -6.37 -16.10 13.03
C PRO A 89 -6.60 -14.57 13.13
N PRO A 90 -7.81 -14.08 12.76
CA PRO A 90 -8.09 -12.63 12.75
C PRO A 90 -7.85 -11.94 14.09
N GLU A 91 -8.12 -12.61 15.20
CA GLU A 91 -7.89 -12.09 16.55
C GLU A 91 -6.41 -11.90 16.90
N LYS A 92 -5.51 -12.52 16.12
CA LYS A 92 -4.06 -12.39 16.29
C LYS A 92 -3.43 -11.25 15.49
N LEU A 93 -4.17 -10.64 14.57
CA LEU A 93 -3.64 -9.58 13.69
C LEU A 93 -3.03 -8.43 14.48
N THR A 94 -3.71 -7.93 15.50
CA THR A 94 -3.22 -6.79 16.29
C THR A 94 -2.12 -7.16 17.27
N GLU A 95 -1.94 -8.45 17.54
CA GLU A 95 -0.79 -8.95 18.31
C GLU A 95 0.47 -8.95 17.44
N VAL A 96 0.36 -9.41 16.20
CA VAL A 96 1.46 -9.44 15.22
C VAL A 96 1.77 -8.06 14.67
N MET A 97 0.72 -7.25 14.44
CA MET A 97 0.80 -5.90 13.87
C MET A 97 0.07 -4.90 14.78
N PRO A 98 0.70 -4.43 15.85
CA PRO A 98 0.05 -3.61 16.88
C PRO A 98 -0.58 -2.31 16.34
N ASN A 99 -0.02 -1.72 15.29
CA ASN A 99 -0.52 -0.48 14.70
C ASN A 99 -1.89 -0.64 14.04
N LEU A 100 -2.30 -1.86 13.68
CA LEU A 100 -3.61 -2.11 13.07
C LEU A 100 -4.78 -1.72 13.97
N LYS A 101 -4.60 -1.66 15.29
CA LYS A 101 -5.64 -1.16 16.20
C LYS A 101 -6.03 0.30 15.97
N ASN A 102 -5.17 1.08 15.32
CA ASN A 102 -5.44 2.47 14.97
C ASN A 102 -6.35 2.63 13.73
N PHE A 103 -6.62 1.55 13.01
CA PHE A 103 -7.44 1.56 11.80
C PHE A 103 -8.78 0.87 12.04
N ALA A 104 -9.86 1.53 11.61
CA ALA A 104 -11.19 0.92 11.65
C ALA A 104 -11.25 -0.33 10.77
N LYS A 105 -10.71 -0.25 9.55
CA LYS A 105 -10.55 -1.37 8.62
C LYS A 105 -9.12 -1.91 8.72
N LYS A 106 -8.97 -3.13 9.19
CA LYS A 106 -7.66 -3.73 9.49
C LYS A 106 -6.99 -4.42 8.31
N SER A 107 -7.73 -4.64 7.23
CA SER A 107 -7.22 -5.25 6.00
C SER A 107 -7.85 -4.58 4.78
N VAL A 108 -7.27 -4.78 3.60
CA VAL A 108 -7.75 -4.18 2.35
C VAL A 108 -8.87 -5.01 1.71
N GLY A 109 -8.76 -6.34 1.79
CA GLY A 109 -9.74 -7.26 1.25
C GLY A 109 -9.48 -7.69 -0.20
N PHE A 110 -8.22 -7.77 -0.60
CA PHE A 110 -7.88 -8.21 -1.96
C PHE A 110 -7.67 -9.71 -2.08
N MET A 111 -7.52 -10.44 -0.99
CA MET A 111 -7.43 -11.90 -1.02
C MET A 111 -8.82 -12.51 -0.88
N ASN A 112 -9.08 -13.54 -1.71
CA ASN A 112 -10.25 -14.40 -1.58
C ASN A 112 -9.95 -15.50 -0.55
N GLY A 113 -10.88 -15.80 0.28
CA GLY A 113 -10.71 -16.91 1.24
C GLY A 113 -11.22 -16.66 2.61
#